data_e115cb25f2d290621bde4739d94f5d51
#
_entry.id   e115cb25f2d290621bde4739d94f5d51
#
_cell.length_a   1.000
_cell.length_b   1.000
_cell.length_c   1.000
_cell.angle_alpha   90.00
_cell.angle_beta   90.00
_cell.angle_gamma   90.00
#
_symmetry.space_group_name_H-M   'P 1'
#
loop_
_entity.id
_entity.type
_entity.pdbx_description
1 polymer ?
#
loop_
_entity_poly.entity_id
_entity_poly.type
_entity_poly.pdbx_seq_one_letter_code
_entity_poly.pdbx_strand_id
1 'polypeptide(L)'
;MPAHERRQALIEATIPLLIEHGANISTRQVAEAAGVAEGTIFRVFESKGDLIHAAAAASLDDGRLQASLAAIPADADLRSALIAVVGALEERVTRLRAIVTLFHRANPEAHEGHPPFPPPGPFPPPPHGEPGEPLH
;
A
#
# COMPACT_ATOMS: atom_id res chain seq x y z
N MET A 1 25.45 -11.73 -0.22
CA MET A 1 24.40 -10.74 -0.49
C MET A 1 23.93 -10.11 0.81
N PRO A 2 24.01 -8.79 0.96
CA PRO A 2 23.54 -8.11 2.15
C PRO A 2 22.03 -8.38 2.38
N ALA A 3 21.60 -8.31 3.65
CA ALA A 3 20.21 -8.57 4.03
C ALA A 3 19.21 -7.67 3.29
N HIS A 4 19.58 -6.41 3.08
CA HIS A 4 18.75 -5.45 2.35
C HIS A 4 18.54 -5.83 0.87
N GLU A 5 19.60 -6.25 0.19
CA GLU A 5 19.50 -6.70 -1.20
C GLU A 5 18.67 -7.98 -1.33
N ARG A 6 18.80 -8.87 -0.38
CA ARG A 6 18.01 -10.11 -0.32
C ARG A 6 16.52 -9.82 -0.13
N ARG A 7 16.22 -8.89 0.77
CA ARG A 7 14.85 -8.42 0.99
C ARG A 7 14.26 -7.80 -0.28
N GLN A 8 15.01 -6.95 -0.95
CA GLN A 8 14.59 -6.31 -2.20
C GLN A 8 14.36 -7.33 -3.31
N ALA A 9 15.25 -8.30 -3.47
CA ALA A 9 15.11 -9.36 -4.46
C ALA A 9 13.83 -10.20 -4.24
N LEU A 10 13.50 -10.51 -2.99
CA LEU A 10 12.27 -11.22 -2.65
C LEU A 10 11.01 -10.40 -2.97
N ILE A 11 11.03 -9.11 -2.67
CA ILE A 11 9.94 -8.19 -2.99
C ILE A 11 9.73 -8.10 -4.51
N GLU A 12 10.79 -7.91 -5.27
CA GLU A 12 10.73 -7.82 -6.73
C GLU A 12 10.22 -9.11 -7.38
N ALA A 13 10.63 -10.26 -6.85
CA ALA A 13 10.14 -11.55 -7.32
C ALA A 13 8.66 -11.78 -7.00
N THR A 14 8.17 -11.20 -5.90
CA THR A 14 6.79 -11.38 -5.44
C THR A 14 5.79 -10.54 -6.23
N ILE A 15 6.16 -9.35 -6.67
CA ILE A 15 5.25 -8.43 -7.37
C ILE A 15 4.59 -9.06 -8.59
N PRO A 16 5.31 -9.66 -9.56
CA PRO A 16 4.67 -10.31 -10.72
C PRO A 16 3.76 -11.48 -10.32
N LEU A 17 4.13 -12.23 -9.30
CA LEU A 17 3.34 -13.35 -8.80
C LEU A 17 2.03 -12.88 -8.15
N LEU A 18 2.05 -11.75 -7.44
CA LEU A 18 0.84 -11.12 -6.92
C LEU A 18 -0.13 -10.69 -8.01
N ILE A 19 0.40 -10.14 -9.10
CA ILE A 19 -0.41 -9.72 -10.24
C ILE A 19 -1.04 -10.91 -10.92
N GLU A 20 -0.30 -12.00 -11.09
CA GLU A 20 -0.75 -13.20 -11.80
C GLU A 20 -1.66 -14.10 -10.96
N HIS A 21 -1.28 -14.36 -9.70
CA HIS A 21 -1.93 -15.34 -8.83
C HIS A 21 -2.71 -14.71 -7.66
N GLY A 22 -2.57 -13.42 -7.43
CA GLY A 22 -3.16 -12.76 -6.29
C GLY A 22 -2.56 -13.26 -4.97
N ALA A 23 -3.40 -13.29 -3.94
CA ALA A 23 -2.97 -13.70 -2.61
C ALA A 23 -2.76 -15.21 -2.42
N ASN A 24 -3.07 -16.02 -3.43
CA ASN A 24 -2.87 -17.47 -3.41
C ASN A 24 -1.43 -17.88 -3.72
N ILE A 25 -0.50 -16.95 -3.85
CA ILE A 25 0.91 -17.27 -4.06
C ILE A 25 1.45 -18.08 -2.87
N SER A 26 2.31 -19.04 -3.18
CA SER A 26 3.02 -19.81 -2.16
C SER A 26 4.43 -19.28 -1.96
N THR A 27 4.97 -19.47 -0.76
CA THR A 27 6.37 -19.15 -0.47
C THR A 27 7.34 -19.92 -1.35
N ARG A 28 6.95 -21.12 -1.76
CA ARG A 28 7.72 -21.93 -2.71
C ARG A 28 7.82 -21.27 -4.09
N GLN A 29 6.72 -20.73 -4.61
CA GLN A 29 6.72 -20.01 -5.88
C GLN A 29 7.62 -18.76 -5.82
N VAL A 30 7.58 -18.04 -4.72
CA VAL A 30 8.44 -16.88 -4.50
C VAL A 30 9.91 -17.29 -4.44
N ALA A 31 10.23 -18.34 -3.71
CA ALA A 31 11.59 -18.87 -3.62
C ALA A 31 12.15 -19.29 -4.97
N GLU A 32 11.36 -19.99 -5.78
CA GLU A 32 11.73 -20.39 -7.14
C GLU A 32 11.98 -19.16 -8.03
N ALA A 33 11.09 -18.17 -7.99
CA ALA A 33 11.21 -16.94 -8.77
C ALA A 33 12.43 -16.09 -8.36
N ALA A 34 12.75 -16.05 -7.09
CA ALA A 34 13.89 -15.33 -6.55
C ALA A 34 15.22 -16.09 -6.64
N GLY A 35 15.16 -17.38 -6.95
CA GLY A 35 16.37 -18.24 -7.02
C GLY A 35 17.00 -18.52 -5.65
N VAL A 36 16.21 -18.58 -4.58
CA VAL A 36 16.65 -18.84 -3.22
C VAL A 36 15.93 -20.04 -2.62
N ALA A 37 16.46 -20.55 -1.49
CA ALA A 37 15.76 -21.59 -0.74
C ALA A 37 14.56 -21.00 0.01
N GLU A 38 13.48 -21.78 0.15
CA GLU A 38 12.25 -21.35 0.84
C GLU A 38 12.53 -20.86 2.27
N GLY A 39 13.43 -21.52 3.00
CA GLY A 39 13.84 -21.11 4.33
C GLY A 39 14.49 -19.71 4.39
N THR A 40 15.05 -19.24 3.29
CA THR A 40 15.63 -17.90 3.22
C THR A 40 14.55 -16.81 3.35
N ILE A 41 13.33 -17.06 2.85
CA ILE A 41 12.20 -16.14 2.97
C ILE A 41 11.89 -15.87 4.43
N PHE A 42 11.81 -16.91 5.25
CA PHE A 42 11.48 -16.82 6.67
C PHE A 42 12.60 -16.25 7.55
N ARG A 43 13.80 -16.07 7.00
CA ARG A 43 14.87 -15.31 7.66
C ARG A 43 14.73 -13.80 7.46
N VAL A 44 14.03 -13.39 6.43
CA VAL A 44 13.85 -11.98 6.04
C VAL A 44 12.48 -11.46 6.45
N PHE A 45 11.44 -12.29 6.29
CA PHE A 45 10.05 -11.97 6.63
C PHE A 45 9.51 -12.95 7.66
N GLU A 46 8.79 -12.45 8.64
CA GLU A 46 8.20 -13.30 9.69
C GLU A 46 7.12 -14.23 9.15
N SER A 47 6.37 -13.79 8.15
CA SER A 47 5.29 -14.56 7.55
C SER A 47 5.15 -14.27 6.07
N LYS A 48 4.39 -15.13 5.37
CA LYS A 48 3.98 -14.89 3.98
C LYS A 48 3.18 -13.59 3.84
N GLY A 49 2.34 -13.28 4.83
CA GLY A 49 1.57 -12.04 4.87
C GLY A 49 2.47 -10.79 4.89
N ASP A 50 3.55 -10.81 5.64
CA ASP A 50 4.52 -9.71 5.70
C ASP A 50 5.21 -9.50 4.36
N LEU A 51 5.57 -10.58 3.66
CA LEU A 51 6.15 -10.52 2.32
C LEU A 51 5.15 -9.92 1.31
N ILE A 52 3.92 -10.39 1.32
CA ILE A 52 2.85 -9.88 0.45
C ILE A 52 2.60 -8.40 0.72
N HIS A 53 2.55 -8.01 1.98
CA HIS A 53 2.37 -6.61 2.39
C HIS A 53 3.51 -5.72 1.88
N ALA A 54 4.75 -6.15 2.04
CA ALA A 54 5.92 -5.42 1.56
C ALA A 54 5.92 -5.28 0.03
N ALA A 55 5.58 -6.34 -0.69
CA ALA A 55 5.49 -6.33 -2.15
C ALA A 55 4.36 -5.42 -2.65
N ALA A 56 3.20 -5.43 -1.99
CA ALA A 56 2.08 -4.57 -2.31
C ALA A 56 2.44 -3.09 -2.09
N ALA A 57 3.07 -2.77 -0.97
CA ALA A 57 3.55 -1.41 -0.68
C ALA A 57 4.57 -0.94 -1.73
N ALA A 58 5.52 -1.79 -2.10
CA ALA A 58 6.51 -1.49 -3.13
C ALA A 58 5.89 -1.27 -4.51
N SER A 59 4.83 -2.01 -4.85
CA SER A 59 4.15 -1.85 -6.13
C SER A 59 3.36 -0.53 -6.22
N LEU A 60 2.94 0.03 -5.10
CA LEU A 60 2.32 1.35 -5.04
C LEU A 60 3.34 2.48 -5.14
N ASP A 61 4.55 2.25 -4.68
CA ASP A 61 5.65 3.21 -4.66
C ASP A 61 6.60 3.02 -5.84
N ASP A 62 6.05 2.73 -7.02
CA ASP A 62 6.82 2.49 -8.24
C ASP A 62 7.21 3.75 -9.02
N GLY A 63 6.91 4.92 -8.50
CA GLY A 63 7.21 6.20 -9.14
C GLY A 63 6.30 6.55 -10.32
N ARG A 64 5.31 5.76 -10.64
CA ARG A 64 4.40 6.03 -11.77
C ARG A 64 3.60 7.31 -11.61
N LEU A 65 3.13 7.60 -10.40
CA LEU A 65 2.43 8.86 -10.13
C LEU A 65 3.35 10.05 -10.40
N GLN A 66 4.56 9.99 -9.87
CA GLN A 66 5.55 11.03 -10.08
C GLN A 66 5.93 11.20 -11.55
N ALA A 67 6.10 10.08 -12.27
CA ALA A 67 6.38 10.10 -13.70
C ALA A 67 5.20 10.69 -14.49
N SER A 68 3.97 10.34 -14.16
CA SER A 68 2.76 10.90 -14.80
C SER A 68 2.63 12.39 -14.54
N LEU A 69 2.92 12.85 -13.33
CA LEU A 69 2.90 14.27 -12.99
C LEU A 69 4.02 15.04 -13.69
N ALA A 70 5.21 14.46 -13.78
CA ALA A 70 6.34 15.05 -14.47
C ALA A 70 6.15 15.13 -15.99
N ALA A 71 5.35 14.25 -16.58
CA ALA A 71 5.02 14.23 -17.99
C ALA A 71 4.06 15.36 -18.41
N ILE A 72 3.42 16.06 -17.46
CA ILE A 72 2.55 17.18 -17.73
C ILE A 72 3.43 18.35 -18.25
N PRO A 73 3.18 18.87 -19.49
CA PRO A 73 3.96 19.99 -20.00
C PRO A 73 3.82 21.23 -19.11
N ALA A 74 4.91 21.95 -18.91
CA ALA A 74 4.90 23.18 -18.11
C ALA A 74 4.05 24.29 -18.74
N ASP A 75 3.83 24.23 -20.05
CA ASP A 75 3.03 25.17 -20.84
C ASP A 75 1.59 24.67 -21.06
N ALA A 76 1.21 23.54 -20.48
CA ALA A 76 -0.17 23.05 -20.56
C ALA A 76 -1.14 24.06 -19.94
N ASP A 77 -2.30 24.22 -20.56
CA ASP A 77 -3.37 25.01 -19.96
C ASP A 77 -3.87 24.34 -18.67
N LEU A 78 -4.47 25.13 -17.78
CA LEU A 78 -4.90 24.66 -16.47
C LEU A 78 -5.86 23.47 -16.57
N ARG A 79 -6.80 23.52 -17.52
CA ARG A 79 -7.78 22.44 -17.74
C ARG A 79 -7.10 21.11 -18.08
N SER A 80 -6.21 21.12 -19.07
CA SER A 80 -5.47 19.93 -19.49
C SER A 80 -4.58 19.38 -18.38
N ALA A 81 -3.91 20.25 -17.64
CA ALA A 81 -3.10 19.87 -16.49
C ALA A 81 -3.93 19.21 -15.40
N LEU A 82 -5.10 19.75 -15.06
CA LEU A 82 -6.01 19.18 -14.07
C LEU A 82 -6.56 17.82 -14.50
N ILE A 83 -6.94 17.67 -15.77
CA ILE A 83 -7.40 16.39 -16.31
C ILE A 83 -6.28 15.33 -16.19
N ALA A 84 -5.05 15.67 -16.51
CA ALA A 84 -3.92 14.78 -16.40
C ALA A 84 -3.63 14.38 -14.93
N VAL A 85 -3.70 15.31 -14.00
CA VAL A 85 -3.54 15.04 -12.57
C VAL A 85 -4.63 14.11 -12.05
N VAL A 86 -5.89 14.38 -12.36
CA VAL A 86 -7.04 13.56 -11.96
C VAL A 86 -6.89 12.14 -12.52
N GLY A 87 -6.52 12.00 -13.81
CA GLY A 87 -6.28 10.69 -14.42
C GLY A 87 -5.17 9.88 -13.71
N ALA A 88 -4.07 10.53 -13.36
CA ALA A 88 -2.98 9.88 -12.63
C ALA A 88 -3.41 9.43 -11.23
N LEU A 89 -4.20 10.23 -10.53
CA LEU A 89 -4.74 9.89 -9.22
C LEU A 89 -5.77 8.77 -9.28
N GLU A 90 -6.65 8.78 -10.28
CA GLU A 90 -7.62 7.70 -10.50
C GLU A 90 -6.94 6.36 -10.74
N GLU A 91 -5.90 6.34 -11.55
CA GLU A 91 -5.10 5.14 -11.79
C GLU A 91 -4.49 4.61 -10.50
N ARG A 92 -3.93 5.49 -9.67
CA ARG A 92 -3.37 5.12 -8.37
C ARG A 92 -4.43 4.55 -7.42
N VAL A 93 -5.59 5.18 -7.34
CA VAL A 93 -6.71 4.71 -6.51
C VAL A 93 -7.20 3.34 -6.98
N THR A 94 -7.32 3.13 -8.28
CA THR A 94 -7.72 1.84 -8.86
C THR A 94 -6.75 0.73 -8.47
N ARG A 95 -5.45 0.99 -8.55
CA ARG A 95 -4.42 0.03 -8.13
C ARG A 95 -4.46 -0.25 -6.63
N LEU A 96 -4.63 0.78 -5.82
CA LEU A 96 -4.76 0.64 -4.37
C LEU A 96 -5.97 -0.22 -4.01
N ARG A 97 -7.12 0.00 -4.65
CA ARG A 97 -8.31 -0.82 -4.45
C ARG A 97 -8.08 -2.28 -4.81
N ALA A 98 -7.40 -2.55 -5.91
CA ALA A 98 -7.09 -3.90 -6.34
C ALA A 98 -6.21 -4.61 -5.30
N ILE A 99 -5.20 -3.94 -4.77
CA ILE A 99 -4.31 -4.47 -3.74
C ILE A 99 -5.08 -4.73 -2.44
N VAL A 100 -5.89 -3.79 -1.97
CA VAL A 100 -6.72 -3.94 -0.77
C VAL A 100 -7.68 -5.12 -0.93
N THR A 101 -8.29 -5.27 -2.09
CA THR A 101 -9.18 -6.41 -2.38
C THR A 101 -8.44 -7.74 -2.31
N LEU A 102 -7.22 -7.81 -2.83
CA LEU A 102 -6.37 -9.00 -2.73
C LEU A 102 -6.06 -9.36 -1.28
N PHE A 103 -5.75 -8.37 -0.43
CA PHE A 103 -5.52 -8.58 1.00
C PHE A 103 -6.75 -9.11 1.71
N HIS A 104 -7.91 -8.56 1.44
CA HIS A 104 -9.17 -9.00 2.04
C HIS A 104 -9.51 -10.45 1.67
N ARG A 105 -9.21 -10.87 0.46
CA ARG A 105 -9.41 -12.25 0.03
C ARG A 105 -8.40 -13.23 0.63
N ALA A 106 -7.20 -12.74 0.94
CA ALA A 106 -6.13 -13.58 1.50
C ALA A 106 -6.34 -13.89 2.99
N ASN A 107 -7.01 -13.02 3.73
CA ASN A 107 -7.23 -13.12 5.17
C ASN A 107 -8.71 -12.92 5.52
N PRO A 108 -9.60 -13.85 5.15
CA PRO A 108 -11.01 -13.74 5.55
C PRO A 108 -11.18 -13.76 7.06
N GLU A 109 -10.29 -14.42 7.80
CA GLU A 109 -10.35 -14.56 9.25
C GLU A 109 -9.83 -13.35 10.03
N ALA A 110 -9.05 -12.48 9.40
CA ALA A 110 -8.54 -11.28 10.05
C ALA A 110 -9.62 -10.22 10.32
N HIS A 111 -10.82 -10.44 9.82
CA HIS A 111 -11.94 -9.50 9.92
C HIS A 111 -13.01 -9.87 10.95
N GLU A 112 -12.95 -11.05 11.54
CA GLU A 112 -13.96 -11.45 12.54
C GLU A 112 -13.74 -10.85 13.93
N GLY A 113 -12.75 -10.00 14.13
CA GLY A 113 -12.45 -9.51 15.46
C GLY A 113 -12.18 -8.02 15.65
N HIS A 114 -11.86 -7.26 14.60
CA HIS A 114 -11.57 -5.82 14.77
C HIS A 114 -12.01 -5.05 13.54
N PRO A 115 -12.87 -4.05 13.70
CA PRO A 115 -13.09 -3.08 12.65
C PRO A 115 -11.74 -2.40 12.34
N PRO A 116 -11.43 -2.15 11.05
CA PRO A 116 -10.15 -1.57 10.63
C PRO A 116 -9.87 -0.18 11.23
N PHE A 117 -10.88 0.42 11.78
CA PHE A 117 -10.77 1.65 12.57
C PHE A 117 -11.70 1.54 13.78
N PRO A 118 -11.23 1.89 14.97
CA PRO A 118 -12.17 2.09 16.06
C PRO A 118 -13.20 3.14 15.60
N PRO A 119 -14.48 2.96 15.92
CA PRO A 119 -15.46 4.00 15.64
C PRO A 119 -14.92 5.32 16.19
N PRO A 120 -15.08 6.43 15.47
CA PRO A 120 -14.68 7.71 16.02
C PRO A 120 -15.30 7.85 17.39
N GLY A 121 -14.46 7.93 18.39
CA GLY A 121 -14.92 8.19 19.76
C GLY A 121 -15.78 9.45 19.76
N PRO A 122 -16.66 9.61 20.72
CA PRO A 122 -17.40 10.84 20.83
C PRO A 122 -16.38 11.99 20.79
N PHE A 123 -16.59 12.92 19.87
CA PHE A 123 -15.77 14.13 19.81
C PHE A 123 -15.64 14.66 21.23
N PRO A 124 -14.43 15.01 21.66
CA PRO A 124 -14.31 15.70 22.93
C PRO A 124 -15.25 16.91 22.86
N PRO A 125 -16.05 17.14 23.89
CA PRO A 125 -16.91 18.31 23.90
C PRO A 125 -16.04 19.54 23.63
N PRO A 126 -16.56 20.53 22.91
CA PRO A 126 -15.81 21.76 22.69
C PRO A 126 -15.37 22.30 24.05
N PRO A 127 -14.18 22.86 24.14
CA PRO A 127 -13.74 23.45 25.42
C PRO A 127 -14.84 24.39 25.86
N HIS A 128 -15.38 24.12 27.03
CA HIS A 128 -16.32 25.04 27.66
C HIS A 128 -15.58 26.36 27.76
N GLY A 129 -15.95 27.30 26.91
CA GLY A 129 -15.53 28.68 27.12
C GLY A 129 -15.97 29.01 28.51
N GLU A 130 -15.02 29.24 29.40
CA GLU A 130 -15.34 29.81 30.67
C GLU A 130 -16.17 31.06 30.39
N PRO A 131 -17.27 31.23 31.11
CA PRO A 131 -18.04 32.48 30.98
C PRO A 131 -17.05 33.62 31.21
N GLY A 132 -16.81 34.38 30.14
CA GLY A 132 -15.80 35.40 30.14
C GLY A 132 -15.96 36.27 31.38
N GLU A 133 -14.86 36.43 32.10
CA GLU A 133 -14.77 37.48 33.09
C GLU A 133 -15.19 38.78 32.41
N PRO A 134 -16.11 39.54 33.02
CA PRO A 134 -16.46 40.82 32.46
C PRO A 134 -15.18 41.68 32.38
N LEU A 135 -14.87 42.11 31.19
CA LEU A 135 -13.79 43.05 30.93
C LEU A 135 -14.14 44.34 31.68
N HIS A 136 -13.33 44.65 32.69
CA HIS A 136 -13.38 45.93 33.32
C HIS A 136 -12.63 46.97 32.51
#